data_5a33ceabe6cf1ac193139ef8d88b76da
#
_entry.id   5a33ceabe6cf1ac193139ef8d88b76da
#
_cell.length_a   1.000
_cell.length_b   1.000
_cell.length_c   1.000
_cell.angle_alpha   90.00
_cell.angle_beta   90.00
_cell.angle_gamma   90.00
#
_symmetry.space_group_name_H-M   'P 1'
#
loop_
_entity.id
_entity.type
_entity.pdbx_description
1 polymer ?
#
loop_
_entity_poly.entity_id
_entity_poly.type
_entity_poly.pdbx_seq_one_letter_code
_entity_poly.pdbx_strand_id
1 'polypeptide(L)'
;MDRTYVVTGAASGIGAATAHYLRERAGRVIACDLHHADVIADLTTVEGRAALVEGVTRLSGGRIDAIVANAGGGPPETSISLNFFGAVATLEGLRPLLATSAAPRAVAVSSVASLRQPYPPLVEACLGMDEPAALAAARGLIAAGEPSRTVADSLPGPLDLYANAKYALQRWCRGAASKPQWAGAGIGLNVIALGLFDTPAAAHVLSDPGNREAMARMVPLRGAYPGRPEEAAAILAWCVSPENSQMTGQVLFADGGLECLARGGRS
;
A
#
# COMPACT_ATOMS: atom_id res chain seq x y z
N MET A 1 -7.89 -2.85 26.16
CA MET A 1 -6.71 -1.96 26.10
C MET A 1 -6.77 -1.24 24.77
N ASP A 2 -6.62 0.07 24.79
CA ASP A 2 -6.66 0.88 23.56
C ASP A 2 -5.43 0.58 22.73
N ARG A 3 -5.63 0.09 21.51
CA ARG A 3 -4.53 -0.21 20.56
C ARG A 3 -4.07 1.09 19.90
N THR A 4 -2.77 1.23 19.70
CA THR A 4 -2.18 2.34 18.96
C THR A 4 -1.84 1.91 17.53
N TYR A 5 -2.47 2.57 16.57
CA TYR A 5 -2.31 2.35 15.14
C TYR A 5 -1.52 3.49 14.51
N VAL A 6 -0.68 3.18 13.55
CA VAL A 6 -0.05 4.17 12.67
C VAL A 6 -0.64 4.00 11.28
N VAL A 7 -1.14 5.08 10.68
CA VAL A 7 -1.69 5.09 9.33
C VAL A 7 -0.99 6.13 8.50
N THR A 8 -0.32 5.73 7.41
CA THR A 8 0.28 6.67 6.45
C THR A 8 -0.67 6.98 5.31
N GLY A 9 -0.58 8.18 4.73
CA GLY A 9 -1.56 8.68 3.75
C GLY A 9 -2.91 8.98 4.39
N ALA A 10 -2.91 9.43 5.66
CA ALA A 10 -4.09 9.54 6.50
C ALA A 10 -4.90 10.83 6.32
N ALA A 11 -4.45 11.78 5.50
CA ALA A 11 -5.15 13.04 5.27
C ALA A 11 -6.29 12.93 4.24
N SER A 12 -6.34 11.88 3.43
CA SER A 12 -7.35 11.73 2.37
C SER A 12 -7.68 10.27 2.04
N GLY A 13 -8.74 10.05 1.26
CA GLY A 13 -9.09 8.78 0.66
C GLY A 13 -9.16 7.62 1.65
N ILE A 14 -8.57 6.49 1.27
CA ILE A 14 -8.60 5.25 2.06
C ILE A 14 -7.88 5.41 3.40
N GLY A 15 -6.76 6.15 3.45
CA GLY A 15 -6.04 6.37 4.69
C GLY A 15 -6.85 7.16 5.71
N ALA A 16 -7.53 8.22 5.28
CA ALA A 16 -8.42 9.02 6.14
C ALA A 16 -9.62 8.19 6.63
N ALA A 17 -10.24 7.41 5.73
CA ALA A 17 -11.33 6.51 6.09
C ALA A 17 -10.86 5.44 7.09
N THR A 18 -9.65 4.88 6.90
CA THR A 18 -9.08 3.90 7.82
C THR A 18 -8.79 4.50 9.19
N ALA A 19 -8.20 5.69 9.23
CA ALA A 19 -7.94 6.40 10.49
C ALA A 19 -9.24 6.71 11.25
N HIS A 20 -10.28 7.15 10.53
CA HIS A 20 -11.61 7.39 11.10
C HIS A 20 -12.23 6.08 11.64
N TYR A 21 -12.27 5.04 10.81
CA TYR A 21 -12.82 3.72 11.19
C TYR A 21 -12.18 3.13 12.45
N LEU A 22 -10.86 3.28 12.59
CA LEU A 22 -10.12 2.80 13.77
C LEU A 22 -10.42 3.64 15.01
N ARG A 23 -10.53 4.98 14.87
CA ARG A 23 -10.88 5.89 15.98
C ARG A 23 -12.28 5.62 16.53
N GLU A 24 -13.25 5.39 15.67
CA GLU A 24 -14.63 5.05 16.09
C GLU A 24 -14.71 3.75 16.93
N ARG A 25 -13.70 2.89 16.83
CA ARG A 25 -13.59 1.63 17.56
C ARG A 25 -12.63 1.70 18.74
N ALA A 26 -12.52 2.90 19.33
CA ALA A 26 -11.66 3.19 20.48
C ALA A 26 -10.14 2.93 20.21
N GLY A 27 -9.71 2.97 18.95
CA GLY A 27 -8.30 2.91 18.60
C GLY A 27 -7.65 4.30 18.72
N ARG A 28 -6.46 4.36 19.30
CA ARG A 28 -5.59 5.53 19.17
C ARG A 28 -4.90 5.48 17.82
N VAL A 29 -5.08 6.50 16.97
CA VAL A 29 -4.46 6.57 15.65
C VAL A 29 -3.46 7.71 15.59
N ILE A 30 -2.22 7.42 15.23
CA ILE A 30 -1.21 8.39 14.82
C ILE A 30 -1.29 8.49 13.29
N ALA A 31 -1.86 9.58 12.82
CA ALA A 31 -2.01 9.88 11.41
C ALA A 31 -0.71 10.47 10.85
N CYS A 32 -0.24 9.97 9.71
CA CYS A 32 0.97 10.44 9.05
C CYS A 32 0.65 10.78 7.58
N ASP A 33 1.06 11.96 7.14
CA ASP A 33 0.85 12.43 5.76
C ASP A 33 1.80 13.58 5.41
N LEU A 34 1.74 14.06 4.16
CA LEU A 34 2.41 15.28 3.71
C LEU A 34 1.83 16.54 4.36
N HIS A 35 0.53 16.53 4.69
CA HIS A 35 -0.22 17.65 5.23
C HIS A 35 -1.31 17.16 6.19
N HIS A 36 -1.77 18.03 7.09
CA HIS A 36 -2.96 17.80 7.93
C HIS A 36 -2.94 16.47 8.70
N ALA A 37 -1.80 16.13 9.32
CA ALA A 37 -1.60 14.90 10.06
C ALA A 37 -0.85 15.15 11.39
N ASP A 38 -0.83 14.16 12.27
CA ASP A 38 -0.10 14.21 13.54
C ASP A 38 1.42 14.21 13.31
N VAL A 39 1.87 13.52 12.27
CA VAL A 39 3.24 13.50 11.78
C VAL A 39 3.26 13.92 10.31
N ILE A 40 3.91 15.05 10.04
CA ILE A 40 4.12 15.53 8.68
C ILE A 40 5.43 14.95 8.15
N ALA A 41 5.36 14.15 7.07
CA ALA A 41 6.53 13.48 6.51
C ALA A 41 6.37 13.22 5.01
N ASP A 42 7.37 13.62 4.23
CA ASP A 42 7.47 13.28 2.79
C ASP A 42 8.19 11.94 2.62
N LEU A 43 7.44 10.88 2.38
CA LEU A 43 7.98 9.53 2.23
C LEU A 43 8.75 9.32 0.90
N THR A 44 8.74 10.29 0.00
CA THR A 44 9.56 10.24 -1.21
C THR A 44 11.04 10.52 -0.91
N THR A 45 11.36 11.11 0.25
CA THR A 45 12.71 11.50 0.66
C THR A 45 13.24 10.66 1.81
N VAL A 46 14.55 10.55 1.91
CA VAL A 46 15.21 9.85 3.04
C VAL A 46 14.95 10.57 4.35
N GLU A 47 15.02 11.90 4.34
CA GLU A 47 14.79 12.77 5.50
C GLU A 47 13.34 12.65 6.00
N GLY A 48 12.37 12.63 5.08
CA GLY A 48 10.96 12.47 5.44
C GLY A 48 10.66 11.08 6.03
N ARG A 49 11.28 10.03 5.50
CA ARG A 49 11.18 8.67 6.07
C ARG A 49 11.75 8.61 7.50
N ALA A 50 12.86 9.29 7.74
CA ALA A 50 13.44 9.41 9.10
C ALA A 50 12.51 10.23 10.01
N ALA A 51 11.98 11.35 9.55
CA ALA A 51 11.05 12.19 10.28
C ALA A 51 9.75 11.44 10.66
N LEU A 52 9.26 10.54 9.79
CA LEU A 52 8.14 9.65 10.13
C LEU A 52 8.46 8.82 11.37
N VAL A 53 9.59 8.12 11.36
CA VAL A 53 9.97 7.20 12.46
C VAL A 53 10.16 7.98 13.76
N GLU A 54 10.86 9.10 13.72
CA GLU A 54 11.07 9.97 14.87
C GLU A 54 9.74 10.50 15.45
N GLY A 55 8.89 11.06 14.57
CA GLY A 55 7.60 11.61 14.95
C GLY A 55 6.67 10.58 15.60
N VAL A 56 6.57 9.39 15.00
CA VAL A 56 5.78 8.28 15.54
C VAL A 56 6.36 7.80 16.86
N THR A 57 7.68 7.62 16.97
CA THR A 57 8.34 7.18 18.21
C THR A 57 8.02 8.14 19.35
N ARG A 58 8.15 9.44 19.10
CA ARG A 58 7.85 10.50 20.10
C ARG A 58 6.38 10.47 20.52
N LEU A 59 5.44 10.42 19.56
CA LEU A 59 4.01 10.47 19.87
C LEU A 59 3.48 9.19 20.51
N SER A 60 4.06 8.03 20.14
CA SER A 60 3.64 6.74 20.70
C SER A 60 4.28 6.40 22.04
N GLY A 61 5.32 7.15 22.44
CA GLY A 61 6.15 6.78 23.61
C GLY A 61 6.95 5.50 23.36
N GLY A 62 7.29 5.22 22.10
CA GLY A 62 8.10 4.05 21.71
C GLY A 62 7.32 2.73 21.56
N ARG A 63 5.97 2.77 21.60
CA ARG A 63 5.14 1.57 21.44
C ARG A 63 3.95 1.82 20.51
N ILE A 64 3.75 0.90 19.58
CA ILE A 64 2.55 0.82 18.73
C ILE A 64 2.06 -0.63 18.66
N ASP A 65 0.81 -0.83 18.25
CA ASP A 65 0.22 -2.16 18.09
C ASP A 65 0.00 -2.55 16.62
N ALA A 66 -0.09 -1.56 15.74
CA ALA A 66 -0.28 -1.86 14.32
C ALA A 66 0.23 -0.77 13.39
N ILE A 67 0.60 -1.18 12.16
CA ILE A 67 1.04 -0.32 11.06
C ILE A 67 0.13 -0.55 9.85
N VAL A 68 -0.43 0.53 9.31
CA VAL A 68 -1.09 0.57 8.00
C VAL A 68 -0.24 1.44 7.07
N ALA A 69 0.63 0.82 6.28
CA ALA A 69 1.44 1.48 5.26
C ALA A 69 0.59 1.70 3.99
N ASN A 70 -0.22 2.77 4.03
CA ASN A 70 -1.19 3.08 2.98
C ASN A 70 -0.74 4.20 2.04
N ALA A 71 0.13 5.11 2.46
CA ALA A 71 0.60 6.20 1.61
C ALA A 71 1.01 5.71 0.22
N GLY A 72 0.49 6.34 -0.82
CA GLY A 72 0.74 5.90 -2.19
C GLY A 72 0.05 6.79 -3.22
N GLY A 73 0.29 6.49 -4.51
CA GLY A 73 -0.10 7.34 -5.62
C GLY A 73 1.05 8.25 -6.05
N GLY A 74 0.76 9.50 -6.34
CA GLY A 74 1.73 10.51 -6.76
C GLY A 74 2.08 10.44 -8.25
N PRO A 75 2.81 11.47 -8.74
CA PRO A 75 3.23 11.53 -10.13
C PRO A 75 4.31 10.48 -10.44
N PRO A 76 4.54 10.16 -11.73
CA PRO A 76 5.49 9.14 -12.15
C PRO A 76 6.89 9.31 -11.54
N GLU A 77 7.38 10.54 -11.41
CA GLU A 77 8.72 10.88 -10.95
C GLU A 77 8.99 10.45 -9.51
N THR A 78 7.96 10.45 -8.66
CA THR A 78 8.05 10.06 -7.24
C THR A 78 7.45 8.68 -6.97
N SER A 79 6.86 8.05 -7.98
CA SER A 79 6.09 6.82 -7.82
C SER A 79 6.88 5.69 -7.15
N ILE A 80 8.14 5.48 -7.55
CA ILE A 80 8.98 4.43 -7.00
C ILE A 80 9.39 4.75 -5.55
N SER A 81 9.86 5.97 -5.32
CA SER A 81 10.29 6.43 -3.98
C SER A 81 9.15 6.37 -2.98
N LEU A 82 7.92 6.76 -3.37
CA LEU A 82 6.76 6.72 -2.48
C LEU A 82 6.21 5.30 -2.28
N ASN A 83 5.85 4.63 -3.40
CA ASN A 83 5.02 3.41 -3.35
C ASN A 83 5.81 2.15 -2.97
N PHE A 84 7.14 2.16 -3.12
CA PHE A 84 7.99 1.08 -2.67
C PHE A 84 8.88 1.51 -1.50
N PHE A 85 9.84 2.40 -1.70
CA PHE A 85 10.82 2.76 -0.66
C PHE A 85 10.16 3.42 0.56
N GLY A 86 9.20 4.32 0.37
CA GLY A 86 8.43 4.94 1.44
C GLY A 86 7.60 3.93 2.25
N ALA A 87 6.97 2.96 1.56
CA ALA A 87 6.21 1.91 2.22
C ALA A 87 7.12 0.96 3.01
N VAL A 88 8.25 0.53 2.43
CA VAL A 88 9.23 -0.33 3.11
C VAL A 88 9.85 0.38 4.30
N ALA A 89 10.25 1.65 4.15
CA ALA A 89 10.80 2.46 5.25
C ALA A 89 9.80 2.64 6.39
N THR A 90 8.50 2.82 6.07
CA THR A 90 7.43 2.84 7.08
C THR A 90 7.39 1.54 7.86
N LEU A 91 7.36 0.40 7.16
CA LEU A 91 7.27 -0.92 7.79
C LEU A 91 8.50 -1.26 8.62
N GLU A 92 9.70 -1.17 8.03
CA GLU A 92 10.95 -1.52 8.74
C GLU A 92 11.30 -0.52 9.84
N GLY A 93 11.11 0.77 9.59
CA GLY A 93 11.45 1.80 10.57
C GLY A 93 10.54 1.78 11.80
N LEU A 94 9.25 1.44 11.63
CA LEU A 94 8.30 1.36 12.74
C LEU A 94 8.21 -0.03 13.36
N ARG A 95 8.72 -1.08 12.70
CA ARG A 95 8.70 -2.46 13.21
C ARG A 95 9.22 -2.61 14.66
N PRO A 96 10.32 -1.98 15.07
CA PRO A 96 10.81 -2.10 16.44
C PRO A 96 9.79 -1.64 17.50
N LEU A 97 8.91 -0.70 17.16
CA LEU A 97 7.89 -0.19 18.07
C LEU A 97 6.75 -1.19 18.33
N LEU A 98 6.64 -2.24 17.50
CA LEU A 98 5.67 -3.33 17.66
C LEU A 98 6.11 -4.37 18.70
N ALA A 99 7.37 -4.38 19.12
CA ALA A 99 8.00 -5.46 19.89
C ALA A 99 7.30 -5.77 21.23
N THR A 100 6.62 -4.79 21.83
CA THR A 100 5.92 -4.95 23.12
C THR A 100 4.42 -5.10 22.98
N SER A 101 3.89 -5.14 21.77
CA SER A 101 2.46 -5.38 21.54
C SER A 101 2.10 -6.85 21.79
N ALA A 102 0.94 -7.07 22.41
CA ALA A 102 0.41 -8.43 22.61
C ALA A 102 -0.10 -9.07 21.30
N ALA A 103 -0.43 -8.26 20.30
CA ALA A 103 -0.90 -8.71 18.99
C ALA A 103 -0.38 -7.76 17.89
N PRO A 104 0.93 -7.77 17.60
CA PRO A 104 1.53 -6.84 16.65
C PRO A 104 1.14 -7.21 15.21
N ARG A 105 0.67 -6.24 14.43
CA ARG A 105 0.23 -6.44 13.03
C ARG A 105 0.72 -5.31 12.13
N ALA A 106 1.03 -5.67 10.90
CA ALA A 106 1.35 -4.71 9.86
C ALA A 106 0.64 -5.09 8.54
N VAL A 107 0.19 -4.08 7.83
CA VAL A 107 -0.36 -4.24 6.48
C VAL A 107 0.24 -3.19 5.55
N ALA A 108 0.64 -3.65 4.36
CA ALA A 108 0.97 -2.78 3.24
C ALA A 108 -0.20 -2.68 2.27
N VAL A 109 -0.50 -1.48 1.81
CA VAL A 109 -1.51 -1.27 0.76
C VAL A 109 -0.84 -1.35 -0.61
N SER A 110 -1.25 -2.36 -1.36
CA SER A 110 -0.89 -2.56 -2.75
C SER A 110 -2.09 -2.26 -3.66
N SER A 111 -2.03 -2.70 -4.90
CA SER A 111 -3.06 -2.45 -5.90
C SER A 111 -3.22 -3.65 -6.85
N VAL A 112 -4.41 -3.80 -7.41
CA VAL A 112 -4.67 -4.68 -8.54
C VAL A 112 -3.78 -4.35 -9.75
N ALA A 113 -3.27 -3.13 -9.85
CA ALA A 113 -2.30 -2.74 -10.87
C ALA A 113 -1.02 -3.62 -10.86
N SER A 114 -0.69 -4.23 -9.72
CA SER A 114 0.41 -5.19 -9.58
C SER A 114 0.24 -6.48 -10.40
N LEU A 115 -0.94 -6.71 -10.99
CA LEU A 115 -1.18 -7.83 -11.92
C LEU A 115 -0.58 -7.58 -13.31
N ARG A 116 -0.20 -6.34 -13.61
CA ARG A 116 0.49 -6.02 -14.86
C ARG A 116 1.87 -6.66 -14.89
N GLN A 117 2.36 -6.89 -16.12
CA GLN A 117 3.67 -7.50 -16.29
C GLN A 117 4.77 -6.59 -15.71
N PRO A 118 5.58 -7.10 -14.77
CA PRO A 118 6.64 -6.31 -14.16
C PRO A 118 7.81 -6.11 -15.14
N TYR A 119 8.53 -5.01 -14.96
CA TYR A 119 9.82 -4.78 -15.59
C TYR A 119 10.94 -5.28 -14.66
N PRO A 120 11.60 -6.42 -14.98
CA PRO A 120 12.51 -7.09 -14.05
C PRO A 120 13.64 -6.19 -13.50
N PRO A 121 14.36 -5.37 -14.33
CA PRO A 121 15.44 -4.55 -13.79
C PRO A 121 14.99 -3.58 -12.70
N LEU A 122 13.79 -2.98 -12.84
CA LEU A 122 13.23 -2.09 -11.82
C LEU A 122 12.86 -2.84 -10.54
N VAL A 123 12.17 -3.98 -10.71
CA VAL A 123 11.75 -4.80 -9.58
C VAL A 123 12.94 -5.35 -8.80
N GLU A 124 13.99 -5.81 -9.49
CA GLU A 124 15.22 -6.32 -8.87
C GLU A 124 15.95 -5.22 -8.09
N ALA A 125 16.09 -4.02 -8.65
CA ALA A 125 16.66 -2.88 -7.95
C ALA A 125 15.85 -2.52 -6.69
N CYS A 126 14.51 -2.51 -6.77
CA CYS A 126 13.64 -2.33 -5.60
C CYS A 126 13.92 -3.40 -4.53
N LEU A 127 13.88 -4.69 -4.90
CA LEU A 127 14.10 -5.78 -3.96
C LEU A 127 15.51 -5.82 -3.38
N GLY A 128 16.50 -5.32 -4.13
CA GLY A 128 17.87 -5.08 -3.68
C GLY A 128 18.02 -3.88 -2.76
N MET A 129 16.93 -3.10 -2.54
CA MET A 129 16.95 -1.84 -1.77
C MET A 129 17.92 -0.78 -2.35
N ASP A 130 18.14 -0.84 -3.66
CA ASP A 130 18.98 0.12 -4.40
C ASP A 130 18.08 1.19 -5.06
N GLU A 131 17.73 2.22 -4.30
CA GLU A 131 16.85 3.29 -4.77
C GLU A 131 17.45 4.06 -5.96
N PRO A 132 18.76 4.42 -5.98
CA PRO A 132 19.38 5.02 -7.16
C PRO A 132 19.24 4.19 -8.44
N ALA A 133 19.50 2.87 -8.37
CA ALA A 133 19.33 1.98 -9.51
C ALA A 133 17.87 1.84 -9.93
N ALA A 134 16.94 1.74 -8.98
CA ALA A 134 15.50 1.69 -9.27
C ALA A 134 15.02 2.95 -9.99
N LEU A 135 15.46 4.13 -9.55
CA LEU A 135 15.14 5.40 -10.19
C LEU A 135 15.79 5.54 -11.59
N ALA A 136 16.99 4.99 -11.77
CA ALA A 136 17.62 4.94 -13.09
C ALA A 136 16.82 4.06 -14.07
N ALA A 137 16.41 2.86 -13.62
CA ALA A 137 15.56 1.95 -14.39
C ALA A 137 14.21 2.59 -14.74
N ALA A 138 13.59 3.30 -13.77
CA ALA A 138 12.34 4.02 -13.99
C ALA A 138 12.46 5.11 -15.06
N ARG A 139 13.53 5.92 -15.00
CA ARG A 139 13.81 6.94 -16.02
C ARG A 139 14.03 6.32 -17.40
N GLY A 140 14.71 5.17 -17.48
CA GLY A 140 14.88 4.41 -18.72
C GLY A 140 13.54 4.00 -19.35
N LEU A 141 12.59 3.51 -18.53
CA LEU A 141 11.25 3.16 -18.99
C LEU A 141 10.49 4.40 -19.52
N ILE A 142 10.52 5.50 -18.79
CA ILE A 142 9.86 6.74 -19.22
C ILE A 142 10.43 7.21 -20.58
N ALA A 143 11.75 7.18 -20.73
CA ALA A 143 12.43 7.60 -21.97
C ALA A 143 12.14 6.67 -23.16
N ALA A 144 11.98 5.38 -22.93
CA ALA A 144 11.69 4.40 -23.96
C ALA A 144 10.26 4.49 -24.51
N GLY A 145 9.35 5.15 -23.80
CA GLY A 145 7.94 5.27 -24.21
C GLY A 145 7.22 3.91 -24.31
N GLU A 146 7.74 2.87 -23.70
CA GLU A 146 7.24 1.49 -23.82
C GLU A 146 5.81 1.37 -23.27
N PRO A 147 4.80 0.98 -24.07
CA PRO A 147 3.46 0.75 -23.58
C PRO A 147 3.42 -0.52 -22.71
N SER A 148 2.75 -0.44 -21.56
CA SER A 148 2.44 -1.62 -20.77
C SER A 148 1.59 -2.60 -21.57
N ARG A 149 2.07 -3.83 -21.76
CA ARG A 149 1.33 -4.91 -22.45
C ARG A 149 0.72 -5.84 -21.43
N THR A 150 -0.53 -5.63 -21.03
CA THR A 150 -1.25 -6.57 -20.18
C THR A 150 -2.75 -6.61 -20.43
N VAL A 151 -3.46 -7.51 -19.75
CA VAL A 151 -4.93 -7.70 -19.84
C VAL A 151 -5.72 -6.41 -19.63
N ALA A 152 -5.09 -5.40 -19.05
CA ALA A 152 -5.60 -4.04 -18.94
C ALA A 152 -5.10 -3.11 -20.07
N ASP A 153 -4.70 -3.63 -21.25
CA ASP A 153 -4.33 -2.82 -22.42
C ASP A 153 -5.46 -1.88 -22.90
N SER A 154 -6.66 -2.07 -22.36
CA SER A 154 -7.79 -1.14 -22.49
C SER A 154 -7.78 0.00 -21.49
N LEU A 155 -6.86 0.00 -20.49
CA LEU A 155 -6.70 1.12 -19.55
C LEU A 155 -5.56 2.01 -20.04
N PRO A 156 -5.84 3.21 -20.55
CA PRO A 156 -4.80 4.15 -20.90
C PRO A 156 -4.06 4.56 -19.62
N GLY A 157 -2.77 4.36 -19.60
CA GLY A 157 -1.92 4.78 -18.50
C GLY A 157 -0.47 4.81 -18.94
N PRO A 158 0.32 5.78 -18.48
CA PRO A 158 1.74 5.81 -18.70
C PRO A 158 2.35 4.52 -18.16
N LEU A 159 3.53 4.20 -18.64
CA LEU A 159 4.40 3.12 -18.15
C LEU A 159 4.23 2.95 -16.66
N ASP A 160 3.82 1.76 -16.27
CA ASP A 160 3.21 1.61 -14.97
C ASP A 160 4.27 1.44 -13.88
N LEU A 161 5.00 2.53 -13.63
CA LEU A 161 5.93 2.62 -12.50
C LEU A 161 5.23 2.31 -11.18
N TYR A 162 3.97 2.76 -11.06
CA TYR A 162 3.13 2.44 -9.91
C TYR A 162 2.86 0.93 -9.80
N ALA A 163 2.52 0.25 -10.88
CA ALA A 163 2.30 -1.19 -10.90
C ALA A 163 3.58 -1.95 -10.51
N ASN A 164 4.72 -1.55 -11.06
CA ASN A 164 6.03 -2.13 -10.70
C ASN A 164 6.37 -1.94 -9.22
N ALA A 165 6.17 -0.74 -8.68
CA ALA A 165 6.38 -0.46 -7.25
C ALA A 165 5.47 -1.33 -6.37
N LYS A 166 4.16 -1.44 -6.72
CA LYS A 166 3.20 -2.25 -5.96
C LYS A 166 3.46 -3.75 -6.10
N TYR A 167 3.93 -4.21 -7.26
CA TYR A 167 4.39 -5.59 -7.44
C TYR A 167 5.63 -5.89 -6.60
N ALA A 168 6.64 -5.03 -6.63
CA ALA A 168 7.85 -5.18 -5.83
C ALA A 168 7.53 -5.17 -4.32
N LEU A 169 6.61 -4.29 -3.87
CA LEU A 169 6.16 -4.22 -2.49
C LEU A 169 5.52 -5.54 -2.03
N GLN A 170 4.66 -6.17 -2.85
CA GLN A 170 4.10 -7.48 -2.55
C GLN A 170 5.18 -8.54 -2.37
N ARG A 171 6.16 -8.58 -3.29
CA ARG A 171 7.27 -9.53 -3.22
C ARG A 171 8.14 -9.30 -1.98
N TRP A 172 8.45 -8.04 -1.70
CA TRP A 172 9.23 -7.68 -0.52
C TRP A 172 8.51 -8.10 0.77
N CYS A 173 7.23 -7.75 0.93
CA CYS A 173 6.43 -8.13 2.10
C CYS A 173 6.39 -9.65 2.31
N ARG A 174 6.18 -10.42 1.23
CA ARG A 174 6.19 -11.89 1.31
C ARG A 174 7.54 -12.44 1.77
N GLY A 175 8.63 -11.89 1.24
CA GLY A 175 9.98 -12.27 1.64
C GLY A 175 10.35 -11.84 3.06
N ALA A 176 9.85 -10.68 3.51
CA ALA A 176 10.09 -10.17 4.85
C ALA A 176 9.26 -10.91 5.92
N ALA A 177 8.02 -11.22 5.63
CA ALA A 177 7.05 -11.75 6.58
C ALA A 177 7.50 -13.01 7.31
N SER A 178 8.26 -13.90 6.66
CA SER A 178 8.76 -15.15 7.25
C SER A 178 10.08 -15.01 8.03
N LYS A 179 10.70 -13.82 7.99
CA LYS A 179 12.00 -13.58 8.64
C LYS A 179 11.88 -13.50 10.16
N PRO A 180 12.98 -13.81 10.90
CA PRO A 180 12.99 -13.78 12.38
C PRO A 180 12.51 -12.45 12.97
N GLN A 181 12.83 -11.32 12.33
CA GLN A 181 12.45 -9.99 12.80
C GLN A 181 10.95 -9.66 12.58
N TRP A 182 10.22 -10.45 11.79
CA TRP A 182 8.77 -10.36 11.60
C TRP A 182 8.05 -11.54 12.26
N ALA A 183 7.90 -12.67 11.58
CA ALA A 183 7.20 -13.82 12.14
C ALA A 183 7.86 -14.35 13.42
N GLY A 184 9.20 -14.39 13.48
CA GLY A 184 9.92 -14.79 14.69
C GLY A 184 9.69 -13.88 15.89
N ALA A 185 9.34 -12.61 15.64
CA ALA A 185 8.94 -11.65 16.67
C ALA A 185 7.41 -11.61 16.91
N GLY A 186 6.65 -12.54 16.33
CA GLY A 186 5.19 -12.61 16.45
C GLY A 186 4.43 -11.54 15.64
N ILE A 187 5.11 -10.82 14.76
CA ILE A 187 4.52 -9.74 13.96
C ILE A 187 3.93 -10.32 12.67
N GLY A 188 2.60 -10.25 12.52
CA GLY A 188 1.94 -10.57 11.24
C GLY A 188 2.10 -9.43 10.25
N LEU A 189 2.68 -9.71 9.07
CA LEU A 189 2.83 -8.76 7.95
C LEU A 189 2.09 -9.29 6.73
N ASN A 190 1.09 -8.55 6.27
CA ASN A 190 0.30 -8.90 5.09
C ASN A 190 0.19 -7.73 4.10
N VAL A 191 -0.36 -8.02 2.94
CA VAL A 191 -0.62 -7.03 1.88
C VAL A 191 -2.09 -7.10 1.49
N ILE A 192 -2.73 -5.95 1.37
CA ILE A 192 -4.03 -5.82 0.72
C ILE A 192 -3.84 -5.12 -0.63
N ALA A 193 -4.10 -5.85 -1.70
CA ALA A 193 -4.09 -5.33 -3.07
C ALA A 193 -5.50 -4.83 -3.40
N LEU A 194 -5.67 -3.52 -3.42
CA LEU A 194 -6.95 -2.87 -3.63
C LEU A 194 -7.27 -2.72 -5.11
N GLY A 195 -8.55 -2.84 -5.45
CA GLY A 195 -9.11 -2.40 -6.72
C GLY A 195 -9.19 -0.87 -6.82
N LEU A 196 -10.13 -0.37 -7.63
CA LEU A 196 -10.36 1.07 -7.76
C LEU A 196 -11.45 1.52 -6.78
N PHE A 197 -11.09 2.45 -5.92
CA PHE A 197 -11.95 3.08 -4.92
C PHE A 197 -12.15 4.57 -5.23
N ASP A 198 -13.31 5.12 -4.85
CA ASP A 198 -13.63 6.54 -5.04
C ASP A 198 -12.83 7.41 -4.07
N THR A 199 -11.69 7.88 -4.56
CA THR A 199 -10.71 8.67 -3.79
C THR A 199 -10.19 9.82 -4.63
N PRO A 200 -9.66 10.87 -4.00
CA PRO A 200 -9.00 11.95 -4.76
C PRO A 200 -7.89 11.44 -5.68
N ALA A 201 -7.14 10.42 -5.27
CA ALA A 201 -6.09 9.83 -6.10
C ALA A 201 -6.63 9.12 -7.36
N ALA A 202 -7.85 8.60 -7.32
CA ALA A 202 -8.51 7.93 -8.44
C ALA A 202 -9.34 8.88 -9.33
N ALA A 203 -9.47 10.14 -8.96
CA ALA A 203 -10.33 11.10 -9.65
C ALA A 203 -10.01 11.22 -11.14
N HIS A 204 -8.72 11.15 -11.53
CA HIS A 204 -8.29 11.21 -12.92
C HIS A 204 -8.80 10.04 -13.78
N VAL A 205 -9.02 8.86 -13.19
CA VAL A 205 -9.61 7.68 -13.86
C VAL A 205 -11.13 7.78 -13.86
N LEU A 206 -11.70 8.17 -12.71
CA LEU A 206 -13.15 8.18 -12.50
C LEU A 206 -13.88 9.34 -13.17
N SER A 207 -13.17 10.43 -13.51
CA SER A 207 -13.76 11.58 -14.20
C SER A 207 -14.06 11.32 -15.67
N ASP A 208 -13.39 10.34 -16.30
CA ASP A 208 -13.68 9.95 -17.69
C ASP A 208 -14.78 8.87 -17.71
N PRO A 209 -15.96 9.15 -18.34
CA PRO A 209 -17.07 8.19 -18.39
C PRO A 209 -16.72 6.88 -19.09
N GLY A 210 -15.88 6.92 -20.14
CA GLY A 210 -15.47 5.74 -20.90
C GLY A 210 -14.58 4.82 -20.06
N ASN A 211 -13.60 5.40 -19.36
CA ASN A 211 -12.76 4.66 -18.41
C ASN A 211 -13.60 4.05 -17.28
N ARG A 212 -14.55 4.84 -16.74
CA ARG A 212 -15.44 4.37 -15.68
C ARG A 212 -16.26 3.17 -16.11
N GLU A 213 -16.87 3.23 -17.30
CA GLU A 213 -17.66 2.12 -17.84
C GLU A 213 -16.79 0.89 -18.15
N ALA A 214 -15.61 1.08 -18.75
CA ALA A 214 -14.69 -0.01 -19.07
C ALA A 214 -14.25 -0.73 -17.78
N MET A 215 -13.89 0.00 -16.75
CA MET A 215 -13.52 -0.57 -15.45
C MET A 215 -14.69 -1.28 -14.78
N ALA A 216 -15.91 -0.72 -14.83
CA ALA A 216 -17.10 -1.35 -14.24
C ALA A 216 -17.38 -2.72 -14.85
N ARG A 217 -17.11 -2.91 -16.16
CA ARG A 217 -17.28 -4.21 -16.84
C ARG A 217 -16.23 -5.24 -16.39
N MET A 218 -15.09 -4.80 -15.88
CA MET A 218 -14.00 -5.68 -15.41
C MET A 218 -14.19 -6.15 -13.97
N VAL A 219 -15.13 -5.58 -13.21
CA VAL A 219 -15.38 -5.94 -11.81
C VAL A 219 -16.59 -6.86 -11.72
N PRO A 220 -16.41 -8.18 -11.46
CA PRO A 220 -17.50 -9.14 -11.47
C PRO A 220 -18.53 -8.93 -10.37
N LEU A 221 -18.08 -8.49 -9.19
CA LEU A 221 -18.97 -8.28 -8.05
C LEU A 221 -19.88 -7.07 -8.31
N ARG A 222 -21.15 -7.35 -8.57
CA ARG A 222 -22.14 -6.33 -8.92
C ARG A 222 -22.24 -5.26 -7.82
N GLY A 223 -22.10 -4.00 -8.23
CA GLY A 223 -22.19 -2.84 -7.33
C GLY A 223 -20.91 -2.54 -6.54
N ALA A 224 -19.83 -3.30 -6.76
CA ALA A 224 -18.54 -3.08 -6.06
C ALA A 224 -17.66 -2.02 -6.73
N TYR A 225 -18.12 -1.37 -7.80
CA TYR A 225 -17.29 -0.40 -8.54
C TYR A 225 -18.00 0.97 -8.71
N PRO A 226 -17.27 2.09 -8.47
CA PRO A 226 -16.04 2.12 -7.68
C PRO A 226 -16.33 1.75 -6.21
N GLY A 227 -15.34 1.12 -5.56
CA GLY A 227 -15.45 0.83 -4.13
C GLY A 227 -15.45 2.12 -3.30
N ARG A 228 -16.09 2.11 -2.15
CA ARG A 228 -16.05 3.25 -1.21
C ARG A 228 -14.84 3.13 -0.28
N PRO A 229 -14.18 4.24 0.08
CA PRO A 229 -13.02 4.24 0.99
C PRO A 229 -13.28 3.51 2.31
N GLU A 230 -14.52 3.59 2.84
CA GLU A 230 -14.92 2.93 4.10
C GLU A 230 -14.90 1.39 3.98
N GLU A 231 -15.16 0.84 2.80
CA GLU A 231 -15.10 -0.59 2.54
C GLU A 231 -13.66 -1.09 2.58
N ALA A 232 -12.73 -0.34 2.00
CA ALA A 232 -11.29 -0.62 2.12
C ALA A 232 -10.82 -0.48 3.57
N ALA A 233 -11.29 0.54 4.29
CA ALA A 233 -10.95 0.79 5.69
C ALA A 233 -11.34 -0.39 6.59
N ALA A 234 -12.51 -0.98 6.40
CA ALA A 234 -12.96 -2.15 7.16
C ALA A 234 -12.05 -3.36 6.95
N ILE A 235 -11.61 -3.62 5.71
CA ILE A 235 -10.69 -4.70 5.37
C ILE A 235 -9.31 -4.46 6.00
N LEU A 236 -8.77 -3.26 5.89
CA LEU A 236 -7.48 -2.88 6.46
C LEU A 236 -7.51 -2.97 7.98
N ALA A 237 -8.58 -2.48 8.63
CA ALA A 237 -8.76 -2.56 10.07
C ALA A 237 -8.81 -4.01 10.56
N TRP A 238 -9.54 -4.89 9.87
CA TRP A 238 -9.53 -6.32 10.19
C TRP A 238 -8.13 -6.94 10.01
N CYS A 239 -7.43 -6.60 8.93
CA CYS A 239 -6.10 -7.13 8.67
C CYS A 239 -5.09 -6.81 9.79
N VAL A 240 -5.23 -5.65 10.44
CA VAL A 240 -4.37 -5.22 11.55
C VAL A 240 -5.00 -5.44 12.94
N SER A 241 -6.12 -6.14 13.02
CA SER A 241 -6.78 -6.47 14.28
C SER A 241 -6.16 -7.71 14.95
N PRO A 242 -6.40 -7.95 16.25
CA PRO A 242 -5.99 -9.17 16.94
C PRO A 242 -6.62 -10.43 16.37
N GLU A 243 -7.82 -10.33 15.77
CA GLU A 243 -8.56 -11.45 15.17
C GLU A 243 -7.79 -12.08 14.00
N ASN A 244 -6.98 -11.29 13.29
CA ASN A 244 -6.05 -11.81 12.29
C ASN A 244 -4.82 -12.43 12.97
N SER A 245 -4.97 -13.57 13.59
CA SER A 245 -3.91 -14.23 14.38
C SER A 245 -3.07 -15.23 13.60
N GLN A 246 -3.54 -15.67 12.41
CA GLN A 246 -2.91 -16.78 11.67
C GLN A 246 -2.34 -16.38 10.30
N MET A 247 -2.60 -15.15 9.83
CA MET A 247 -2.11 -14.75 8.51
C MET A 247 -0.84 -13.92 8.60
N THR A 248 0.16 -14.35 7.84
CA THR A 248 1.38 -13.57 7.55
C THR A 248 1.86 -13.91 6.14
N GLY A 249 2.47 -12.95 5.46
CA GLY A 249 2.99 -13.10 4.11
C GLY A 249 1.92 -13.24 3.02
N GLN A 250 0.66 -12.97 3.32
CA GLN A 250 -0.43 -13.09 2.35
C GLN A 250 -0.60 -11.81 1.54
N VAL A 251 -0.98 -11.98 0.27
CA VAL A 251 -1.46 -10.92 -0.61
C VAL A 251 -2.93 -11.20 -0.90
N LEU A 252 -3.80 -10.39 -0.32
CA LEU A 252 -5.25 -10.51 -0.50
C LEU A 252 -5.72 -9.42 -1.46
N PHE A 253 -6.50 -9.81 -2.46
CA PHE A 253 -7.10 -8.86 -3.40
C PHE A 253 -8.49 -8.45 -2.90
N ALA A 254 -8.71 -7.15 -2.78
CA ALA A 254 -9.99 -6.53 -2.46
C ALA A 254 -10.39 -5.62 -3.63
N ASP A 255 -10.88 -6.22 -4.70
CA ASP A 255 -11.00 -5.63 -6.04
C ASP A 255 -12.31 -6.00 -6.75
N GLY A 256 -13.27 -6.58 -6.03
CA GLY A 256 -14.54 -7.03 -6.58
C GLY A 256 -14.41 -8.22 -7.54
N GLY A 257 -13.29 -8.96 -7.49
CA GLY A 257 -13.04 -10.16 -8.28
C GLY A 257 -12.32 -9.90 -9.61
N LEU A 258 -11.77 -8.71 -9.81
CA LEU A 258 -11.01 -8.38 -11.03
C LEU A 258 -9.79 -9.29 -11.17
N GLU A 259 -9.08 -9.57 -10.09
CA GLU A 259 -7.94 -10.48 -10.07
C GLU A 259 -8.32 -11.89 -10.54
N CYS A 260 -9.46 -12.41 -10.10
CA CYS A 260 -9.94 -13.72 -10.52
C CYS A 260 -10.16 -13.78 -12.03
N LEU A 261 -10.70 -12.73 -12.64
CA LEU A 261 -10.83 -12.64 -14.10
C LEU A 261 -9.48 -12.53 -14.80
N ALA A 262 -8.58 -11.68 -14.31
CA ALA A 262 -7.28 -11.44 -14.90
C ALA A 262 -6.40 -12.69 -14.91
N ARG A 263 -6.46 -13.50 -13.87
CA ARG A 263 -5.73 -14.78 -13.79
C ARG A 263 -6.47 -15.96 -14.45
N GLY A 264 -7.73 -15.74 -14.88
CA GLY A 264 -8.47 -16.67 -15.73
C GLY A 264 -8.71 -18.05 -15.12
N GLY A 265 -8.93 -18.13 -13.80
CA GLY A 265 -9.14 -19.42 -13.14
C GLY A 265 -7.98 -20.42 -13.32
N ARG A 266 -6.82 -19.96 -13.70
CA ARG A 266 -5.59 -20.77 -13.77
C ARG A 266 -5.04 -20.91 -12.36
N SER A 267 -5.53 -21.92 -11.66
CA SER A 267 -4.92 -22.46 -10.45
C SER A 267 -3.75 -23.37 -10.82
#